data_32565fe52c1df74e4876baa02c6eb42e
#
_entry.id   32565fe52c1df74e4876baa02c6eb42e
#
_cell.length_a   1.000
_cell.length_b   1.000
_cell.length_c   1.000
_cell.angle_alpha   90.00
_cell.angle_beta   90.00
_cell.angle_gamma   90.00
#
_symmetry.space_group_name_H-M   'P 1'
#
loop_
_entity.id
_entity.type
_entity.pdbx_description
1 polymer ?
#
loop_
_entity_poly.entity_id
_entity_poly.type
_entity_poly.pdbx_seq_one_letter_code
_entity_poly.pdbx_strand_id
1 'polypeptide(L)'
;MSEGGYLPHANSADFLFLNENCTIGEALDQLAAYNVLSAPVVRGVTGTAVDLAQENKLQYTVLGCLDVDKLLEALLLTIEKKNVDLFSMASGPLTYQQTNTLMLAINECAQDFFLHAITTLPASLDGGSLFRGDLGTNLLAVIDDAFLFPANKSISNHRVLVFGIRGEVVNTLSQSDILRYIYHFKSEIKELTSQTVQELGLATSPVSTIPANIPAIMGFKTMHTRRVSGIAVVDAQDGRLVGNLSVSDIRGLSPAIFGCLAMPTIEFLNRALNDEALLHARLQAAKDESIGAKLSPSSPGLAATSGLSRKTVAPIMCTGSTTLGEVMRNLVQHKVHRIYQVDEHLRPIGVITITNVIWLLAGKEWRKLVPGYDTPTPMRPDVNMSPAVS
;
A
#
# COMPACT_ATOMS: atom_id res chain seq x y z
N MET A 1 -15.14 -22.62 -27.71
CA MET A 1 -13.83 -22.52 -27.05
C MET A 1 -14.01 -21.62 -25.84
N SER A 2 -14.00 -22.17 -24.64
CA SER A 2 -14.15 -21.41 -23.39
C SER A 2 -12.81 -20.76 -23.08
N GLU A 3 -12.67 -19.51 -23.44
CA GLU A 3 -11.53 -18.71 -23.02
C GLU A 3 -11.61 -18.51 -21.51
N GLY A 4 -10.73 -19.19 -20.78
CA GLY A 4 -10.57 -19.02 -19.34
C GLY A 4 -10.25 -17.58 -19.04
N GLY A 5 -11.11 -16.93 -18.26
CA GLY A 5 -11.03 -15.51 -17.94
C GLY A 5 -9.68 -15.13 -17.35
N TYR A 6 -9.03 -14.15 -17.96
CA TYR A 6 -7.77 -13.54 -17.51
C TYR A 6 -7.90 -12.73 -16.23
N LEU A 7 -9.08 -12.64 -15.65
CA LEU A 7 -9.28 -11.97 -14.36
C LEU A 7 -9.00 -12.99 -13.25
N PRO A 8 -7.97 -12.74 -12.41
CA PRO A 8 -7.77 -13.56 -11.22
C PRO A 8 -9.03 -13.46 -10.35
N HIS A 9 -9.45 -14.59 -9.77
CA HIS A 9 -10.61 -14.72 -8.87
C HIS A 9 -11.99 -14.88 -9.54
N ALA A 10 -12.08 -15.51 -10.71
CA ALA A 10 -13.35 -15.91 -11.30
C ALA A 10 -14.14 -16.94 -10.46
N ASN A 11 -13.56 -17.46 -9.37
CA ASN A 11 -14.24 -18.38 -8.43
C ASN A 11 -14.61 -17.60 -7.18
N SER A 12 -15.89 -17.47 -6.91
CA SER A 12 -16.48 -16.85 -5.71
C SER A 12 -15.98 -17.42 -4.37
N ALA A 13 -15.29 -18.56 -4.39
CA ALA A 13 -14.72 -19.20 -3.21
C ALA A 13 -13.47 -18.48 -2.64
N ASP A 14 -12.80 -17.63 -3.43
CA ASP A 14 -11.54 -16.98 -3.03
C ASP A 14 -11.70 -15.49 -2.73
N PHE A 15 -12.93 -15.02 -2.52
CA PHE A 15 -13.22 -13.61 -2.33
C PHE A 15 -13.31 -13.24 -0.85
N LEU A 16 -12.51 -12.27 -0.41
CA LEU A 16 -12.55 -11.79 0.96
C LEU A 16 -13.66 -10.75 1.16
N PHE A 17 -14.55 -11.02 2.13
CA PHE A 17 -15.44 -10.04 2.74
C PHE A 17 -15.06 -9.83 4.21
N LEU A 18 -15.12 -8.59 4.67
CA LEU A 18 -14.97 -8.25 6.09
C LEU A 18 -16.36 -8.06 6.71
N ASN A 19 -16.59 -8.68 7.85
CA ASN A 19 -17.80 -8.45 8.61
C ASN A 19 -17.76 -7.06 9.26
N GLU A 20 -18.89 -6.34 9.30
CA GLU A 20 -18.98 -5.02 9.93
C GLU A 20 -18.55 -5.00 11.41
N ASN A 21 -18.69 -6.12 12.09
CA ASN A 21 -18.33 -6.26 13.51
C ASN A 21 -16.87 -6.65 13.75
N CYS A 22 -16.07 -6.87 12.70
CA CYS A 22 -14.69 -7.24 12.92
C CYS A 22 -13.85 -6.06 13.46
N THR A 23 -12.82 -6.40 14.21
CA THR A 23 -11.83 -5.46 14.73
C THR A 23 -10.79 -5.14 13.66
N ILE A 24 -9.98 -4.08 13.88
CA ILE A 24 -8.83 -3.77 13.02
C ILE A 24 -7.85 -4.95 12.98
N GLY A 25 -7.62 -5.61 14.13
CA GLY A 25 -6.73 -6.77 14.19
C GLY A 25 -7.20 -7.90 13.27
N GLU A 26 -8.46 -8.31 13.40
CA GLU A 26 -9.07 -9.33 12.54
C GLU A 26 -9.06 -8.94 11.06
N ALA A 27 -9.29 -7.66 10.76
CA ALA A 27 -9.24 -7.17 9.39
C ALA A 27 -7.81 -7.25 8.80
N LEU A 28 -6.78 -6.86 9.57
CA LEU A 28 -5.38 -6.96 9.16
C LEU A 28 -4.97 -8.41 8.91
N ASP A 29 -5.34 -9.33 9.81
CA ASP A 29 -5.05 -10.76 9.68
C ASP A 29 -5.68 -11.33 8.39
N GLN A 30 -6.95 -10.99 8.13
CA GLN A 30 -7.65 -11.44 6.93
C GLN A 30 -7.04 -10.83 5.65
N LEU A 31 -6.76 -9.52 5.63
CA LEU A 31 -6.10 -8.86 4.49
C LEU A 31 -4.71 -9.47 4.22
N ALA A 32 -3.97 -9.85 5.27
CA ALA A 32 -2.67 -10.51 5.14
C ALA A 32 -2.82 -11.93 4.60
N ALA A 33 -3.74 -12.73 5.15
CA ALA A 33 -3.99 -14.11 4.73
C ALA A 33 -4.38 -14.22 3.24
N TYR A 34 -5.25 -13.31 2.78
CA TYR A 34 -5.66 -13.25 1.37
C TYR A 34 -4.69 -12.46 0.47
N ASN A 35 -3.63 -11.89 1.05
CA ASN A 35 -2.65 -11.05 0.35
C ASN A 35 -3.28 -9.91 -0.46
N VAL A 36 -4.30 -9.25 0.11
CA VAL A 36 -5.00 -8.11 -0.50
C VAL A 36 -4.81 -6.84 0.32
N LEU A 37 -4.98 -5.67 -0.30
CA LEU A 37 -4.81 -4.36 0.35
C LEU A 37 -6.14 -3.73 0.77
N SER A 38 -7.24 -4.29 0.32
CA SER A 38 -8.58 -3.83 0.67
C SER A 38 -9.60 -4.94 0.49
N ALA A 39 -10.71 -4.84 1.20
CA ALA A 39 -11.84 -5.76 1.05
C ALA A 39 -13.16 -5.03 1.31
N PRO A 40 -14.27 -5.46 0.66
CA PRO A 40 -15.58 -4.94 0.97
C PRO A 40 -16.01 -5.32 2.38
N VAL A 41 -16.64 -4.37 3.06
CA VAL A 41 -17.26 -4.58 4.37
C VAL A 41 -18.74 -4.83 4.17
N VAL A 42 -19.25 -5.90 4.78
CA VAL A 42 -20.62 -6.36 4.62
C VAL A 42 -21.34 -6.50 5.95
N ARG A 43 -22.65 -6.25 5.90
CA ARG A 43 -23.61 -6.47 7.00
C ARG A 43 -24.50 -7.66 6.69
N GLY A 44 -24.84 -8.43 7.72
CA GLY A 44 -25.80 -9.51 7.61
C GLY A 44 -25.21 -10.88 7.27
N VAL A 45 -23.88 -11.02 7.36
CA VAL A 45 -23.19 -12.30 7.11
C VAL A 45 -22.71 -12.90 8.42
N THR A 46 -23.09 -14.16 8.67
CA THR A 46 -22.48 -15.02 9.68
C THR A 46 -21.77 -16.15 8.95
N GLY A 47 -20.44 -15.96 8.65
CA GLY A 47 -19.67 -16.99 7.97
C GLY A 47 -18.64 -16.44 6.97
N THR A 48 -17.86 -17.34 6.38
CA THR A 48 -16.85 -17.01 5.36
C THR A 48 -17.48 -16.86 3.96
N ALA A 49 -16.73 -16.29 3.00
CA ALA A 49 -17.18 -16.15 1.61
C ALA A 49 -17.66 -17.48 0.96
N VAL A 50 -17.14 -18.60 1.45
CA VAL A 50 -17.52 -19.96 0.99
C VAL A 50 -18.97 -20.29 1.37
N ASP A 51 -19.42 -19.85 2.57
CA ASP A 51 -20.78 -20.10 3.06
C ASP A 51 -21.79 -19.27 2.26
N LEU A 52 -21.40 -18.10 1.75
CA LEU A 52 -22.24 -17.21 0.94
C LEU A 52 -22.53 -17.75 -0.47
N ALA A 53 -21.59 -18.50 -1.03
CA ALA A 53 -21.74 -19.08 -2.38
C ALA A 53 -22.67 -20.29 -2.39
N GLN A 54 -22.84 -20.98 -1.24
CA GLN A 54 -23.66 -22.20 -1.13
C GLN A 54 -25.11 -21.89 -0.76
N GLU A 55 -25.38 -20.80 -0.06
CA GLU A 55 -26.74 -20.37 0.24
C GLU A 55 -27.26 -19.46 -0.87
N ASN A 56 -28.23 -19.93 -1.64
CA ASN A 56 -28.92 -19.23 -2.74
C ASN A 56 -29.68 -17.94 -2.32
N LYS A 57 -29.34 -17.33 -1.19
CA LYS A 57 -29.97 -16.12 -0.65
C LYS A 57 -28.92 -15.05 -0.37
N LEU A 58 -28.84 -14.07 -1.26
CA LEU A 58 -28.17 -12.80 -1.03
C LEU A 58 -28.80 -12.06 0.14
N GLN A 59 -28.28 -12.23 1.32
CA GLN A 59 -28.75 -11.56 2.53
C GLN A 59 -27.67 -10.65 3.14
N TYR A 60 -26.77 -10.08 2.31
CA TYR A 60 -25.80 -9.12 2.82
C TYR A 60 -25.94 -7.76 2.13
N THR A 61 -25.60 -6.71 2.87
CA THR A 61 -25.51 -5.35 2.35
C THR A 61 -24.05 -4.94 2.34
N VAL A 62 -23.54 -4.50 1.19
CA VAL A 62 -22.20 -3.90 1.10
C VAL A 62 -22.24 -2.50 1.68
N LEU A 63 -21.48 -2.27 2.76
CA LEU A 63 -21.42 -0.99 3.47
C LEU A 63 -20.38 -0.06 2.86
N GLY A 64 -19.27 -0.62 2.39
CA GLY A 64 -18.14 0.13 1.86
C GLY A 64 -16.95 -0.79 1.58
N CYS A 65 -15.76 -0.20 1.45
CA CYS A 65 -14.51 -0.92 1.28
C CYS A 65 -13.50 -0.42 2.30
N LEU A 66 -12.94 -1.32 3.10
CA LEU A 66 -11.82 -1.03 3.97
C LEU A 66 -10.51 -1.26 3.21
N ASP A 67 -9.62 -0.28 3.24
CA ASP A 67 -8.28 -0.37 2.67
C ASP A 67 -7.19 -0.06 3.70
N VAL A 68 -5.95 -0.39 3.35
CA VAL A 68 -4.79 -0.18 4.23
C VAL A 68 -4.50 1.31 4.49
N ASP A 69 -4.91 2.23 3.62
CA ASP A 69 -4.71 3.66 3.83
C ASP A 69 -5.59 4.17 4.99
N LYS A 70 -6.82 3.69 5.09
CA LYS A 70 -7.72 3.97 6.22
C LYS A 70 -7.23 3.36 7.52
N LEU A 71 -6.63 2.18 7.45
CA LEU A 71 -5.99 1.55 8.61
C LEU A 71 -4.75 2.32 9.06
N LEU A 72 -3.98 2.90 8.13
CA LEU A 72 -2.88 3.79 8.45
C LEU A 72 -3.36 5.07 9.15
N GLU A 73 -4.43 5.68 8.66
CA GLU A 73 -5.05 6.84 9.30
C GLU A 73 -5.47 6.51 10.75
N ALA A 74 -6.15 5.38 10.94
CA ALA A 74 -6.55 4.92 12.27
C ALA A 74 -5.35 4.68 13.20
N LEU A 75 -4.27 4.09 12.69
CA LEU A 75 -3.02 3.88 13.43
C LEU A 75 -2.44 5.20 13.93
N LEU A 76 -2.30 6.18 13.04
CA LEU A 76 -1.74 7.49 13.39
C LEU A 76 -2.62 8.21 14.40
N LEU A 77 -3.95 8.21 14.20
CA LEU A 77 -4.89 8.81 15.15
C LEU A 77 -4.84 8.15 16.54
N THR A 78 -4.65 6.82 16.59
CA THR A 78 -4.54 6.11 17.88
C THR A 78 -3.28 6.54 18.63
N ILE A 79 -2.15 6.66 17.93
CA ILE A 79 -0.89 7.12 18.51
C ILE A 79 -0.99 8.58 18.97
N GLU A 80 -1.61 9.46 18.18
CA GLU A 80 -1.81 10.88 18.53
C GLU A 80 -2.71 11.04 19.76
N LYS A 81 -3.77 10.27 19.89
CA LYS A 81 -4.67 10.31 21.07
C LYS A 81 -3.96 9.96 22.39
N LYS A 82 -2.91 9.16 22.33
CA LYS A 82 -2.07 8.82 23.50
C LYS A 82 -0.98 9.85 23.80
N ASN A 83 -0.99 10.99 23.09
CA ASN A 83 0.00 12.06 23.22
C ASN A 83 1.45 11.60 23.04
N VAL A 84 1.67 10.58 22.21
CA VAL A 84 3.02 10.19 21.82
C VAL A 84 3.57 11.29 20.93
N ASP A 85 4.54 12.04 21.45
CA ASP A 85 5.12 13.18 20.73
C ASP A 85 6.04 12.74 19.59
N LEU A 86 5.42 12.48 18.43
CA LEU A 86 6.15 12.17 17.21
C LEU A 86 6.87 13.39 16.62
N PHE A 87 6.53 14.63 17.02
CA PHE A 87 7.12 15.83 16.45
C PHE A 87 8.51 16.11 16.99
N SER A 88 8.71 15.97 18.30
CA SER A 88 10.03 16.18 18.92
C SER A 88 11.06 15.17 18.41
N MET A 89 10.59 14.01 17.90
CA MET A 89 11.41 12.92 17.39
C MET A 89 11.66 13.01 15.88
N ALA A 90 11.02 13.97 15.18
CA ALA A 90 11.07 14.07 13.71
C ALA A 90 12.41 14.64 13.16
N SER A 91 13.23 15.23 14.01
CA SER A 91 14.38 16.05 13.58
C SER A 91 15.67 15.25 13.30
N GLY A 92 15.67 13.93 13.50
CA GLY A 92 16.88 13.13 13.25
C GLY A 92 16.79 11.68 13.72
N PRO A 93 17.88 10.92 13.59
CA PRO A 93 17.97 9.56 14.09
C PRO A 93 17.90 9.55 15.62
N LEU A 94 17.15 8.59 16.16
CA LEU A 94 17.02 8.41 17.60
C LEU A 94 18.22 7.65 18.18
N THR A 95 18.58 8.00 19.41
CA THR A 95 19.50 7.17 20.22
C THR A 95 18.79 5.87 20.60
N TYR A 96 19.55 4.86 21.01
CA TYR A 96 19.02 3.57 21.48
C TYR A 96 17.95 3.76 22.60
N GLN A 97 18.25 4.61 23.59
CA GLN A 97 17.32 4.89 24.69
C GLN A 97 16.04 5.59 24.20
N GLN A 98 16.13 6.55 23.30
CA GLN A 98 14.96 7.20 22.71
C GLN A 98 14.12 6.22 21.89
N THR A 99 14.77 5.33 21.13
CA THR A 99 14.07 4.28 20.37
C THR A 99 13.30 3.35 21.31
N ASN A 100 13.90 2.92 22.42
CA ASN A 100 13.23 2.04 23.39
C ASN A 100 12.05 2.75 24.06
N THR A 101 12.21 4.03 24.45
CA THR A 101 11.12 4.83 25.02
C THR A 101 9.95 4.95 24.04
N LEU A 102 10.23 5.27 22.77
CA LEU A 102 9.22 5.35 21.72
C LEU A 102 8.56 3.98 21.44
N MET A 103 9.35 2.91 21.44
CA MET A 103 8.86 1.55 21.26
C MET A 103 7.84 1.16 22.34
N LEU A 104 8.11 1.47 23.59
CA LEU A 104 7.18 1.22 24.70
C LEU A 104 5.91 2.07 24.54
N ALA A 105 6.04 3.35 24.29
CA ALA A 105 4.91 4.27 24.12
C ALA A 105 3.99 3.85 22.95
N ILE A 106 4.56 3.44 21.81
CA ILE A 106 3.78 2.92 20.69
C ILE A 106 3.13 1.58 21.06
N ASN A 107 3.86 0.70 21.75
CA ASN A 107 3.32 -0.62 22.13
C ASN A 107 2.12 -0.53 23.09
N GLU A 108 2.07 0.51 23.94
CA GLU A 108 0.91 0.80 24.79
C GLU A 108 -0.35 1.15 23.99
N CYS A 109 -0.20 1.61 22.75
CA CYS A 109 -1.32 1.90 21.85
C CYS A 109 -1.89 0.62 21.18
N ALA A 110 -1.18 -0.51 21.24
CA ALA A 110 -1.51 -1.70 20.47
C ALA A 110 -2.94 -2.21 20.74
N GLN A 111 -3.32 -2.37 22.00
CA GLN A 111 -4.66 -2.87 22.34
C GLN A 111 -5.75 -1.93 21.83
N ASP A 112 -5.60 -0.62 22.03
CA ASP A 112 -6.58 0.35 21.58
C ASP A 112 -6.72 0.33 20.05
N PHE A 113 -5.63 0.11 19.31
CA PHE A 113 -5.67 0.02 17.86
C PHE A 113 -6.31 -1.30 17.37
N PHE A 114 -5.79 -2.44 17.81
CA PHE A 114 -6.21 -3.74 17.28
C PHE A 114 -7.63 -4.15 17.69
N LEU A 115 -8.12 -3.73 18.86
CA LEU A 115 -9.47 -4.03 19.33
C LEU A 115 -10.53 -3.03 18.84
N HIS A 116 -10.12 -1.97 18.12
CA HIS A 116 -11.06 -0.99 17.60
C HIS A 116 -11.92 -1.60 16.49
N ALA A 117 -13.24 -1.36 16.53
CA ALA A 117 -14.14 -1.87 15.49
C ALA A 117 -13.96 -1.09 14.18
N ILE A 118 -13.90 -1.78 13.05
CA ILE A 118 -13.70 -1.14 11.74
C ILE A 118 -14.83 -0.17 11.36
N THR A 119 -16.05 -0.36 11.88
CA THR A 119 -17.19 0.53 11.64
C THR A 119 -17.07 1.90 12.30
N THR A 120 -16.18 2.04 13.28
CA THR A 120 -15.96 3.31 13.99
C THR A 120 -14.86 4.16 13.35
N LEU A 121 -14.20 3.65 12.31
CA LEU A 121 -13.16 4.37 11.60
C LEU A 121 -13.77 5.54 10.80
N PRO A 122 -13.18 6.75 10.87
CA PRO A 122 -13.64 7.88 10.08
C PRO A 122 -13.66 7.53 8.59
N ALA A 123 -14.77 7.83 7.91
CA ALA A 123 -14.94 7.62 6.46
C ALA A 123 -14.67 6.19 5.94
N SER A 124 -14.59 5.18 6.82
CA SER A 124 -14.26 3.80 6.42
C SER A 124 -15.34 3.17 5.53
N LEU A 125 -16.58 3.60 5.69
CA LEU A 125 -17.74 2.97 5.08
C LEU A 125 -18.61 3.93 4.25
N ASP A 126 -18.03 5.06 3.82
CA ASP A 126 -18.75 5.95 2.90
C ASP A 126 -18.93 5.24 1.56
N GLY A 127 -20.17 4.80 1.32
CA GLY A 127 -20.58 4.16 0.06
C GLY A 127 -20.31 5.02 -1.19
N GLY A 128 -19.95 6.31 -1.02
CA GLY A 128 -19.55 7.21 -2.08
C GLY A 128 -18.15 6.94 -2.65
N SER A 129 -17.32 6.12 -1.97
CA SER A 129 -16.01 5.71 -2.46
C SER A 129 -16.03 4.38 -3.22
N LEU A 130 -17.20 3.75 -3.36
CA LEU A 130 -17.37 2.51 -4.08
C LEU A 130 -17.74 2.80 -5.53
N PHE A 131 -16.82 2.61 -6.44
CA PHE A 131 -17.19 2.47 -7.85
C PHE A 131 -17.83 1.09 -8.04
N ARG A 132 -19.05 1.08 -8.58
CA ARG A 132 -19.79 -0.12 -8.89
C ARG A 132 -19.76 -0.35 -10.39
N GLY A 133 -19.02 -1.38 -10.82
CA GLY A 133 -19.09 -1.89 -12.17
C GLY A 133 -19.96 -3.14 -12.22
N ASP A 134 -20.69 -3.36 -13.29
CA ASP A 134 -21.30 -4.65 -13.61
C ASP A 134 -20.43 -5.42 -14.64
N LEU A 135 -20.80 -6.67 -14.89
CA LEU A 135 -20.06 -7.52 -15.84
C LEU A 135 -20.07 -6.98 -17.29
N GLY A 136 -20.98 -6.08 -17.63
CA GLY A 136 -21.09 -5.43 -18.93
C GLY A 136 -20.36 -4.09 -19.01
N THR A 137 -19.83 -3.57 -17.90
CA THR A 137 -19.16 -2.28 -17.89
C THR A 137 -17.88 -2.33 -18.72
N ASN A 138 -17.73 -1.38 -19.63
CA ASN A 138 -16.55 -1.27 -20.48
C ASN A 138 -15.30 -1.00 -19.63
N LEU A 139 -14.21 -1.75 -19.86
CA LEU A 139 -12.97 -1.62 -19.11
C LEU A 139 -12.37 -0.21 -19.18
N LEU A 140 -12.51 0.50 -20.32
CA LEU A 140 -12.05 1.88 -20.44
C LEU A 140 -12.85 2.82 -19.54
N ALA A 141 -14.18 2.64 -19.46
CA ALA A 141 -15.00 3.41 -18.52
C ALA A 141 -14.59 3.17 -17.08
N VAL A 142 -14.28 1.92 -16.71
CA VAL A 142 -13.73 1.60 -15.39
C VAL A 142 -12.39 2.29 -15.15
N ILE A 143 -11.49 2.29 -16.13
CA ILE A 143 -10.20 2.98 -16.00
C ILE A 143 -10.40 4.48 -15.82
N ASP A 144 -11.20 5.11 -16.65
CA ASP A 144 -11.41 6.55 -16.63
C ASP A 144 -12.16 6.98 -15.37
N ASP A 145 -13.30 6.38 -15.09
CA ASP A 145 -14.21 6.87 -14.04
C ASP A 145 -13.79 6.42 -12.63
N ALA A 146 -13.18 5.24 -12.51
CA ALA A 146 -12.81 4.71 -11.21
C ALA A 146 -11.37 4.98 -10.80
N PHE A 147 -10.43 4.85 -11.74
CA PHE A 147 -9.01 4.88 -11.40
C PHE A 147 -8.31 6.19 -11.74
N LEU A 148 -8.70 6.87 -12.83
CA LEU A 148 -8.03 8.08 -13.29
C LEU A 148 -8.78 9.37 -12.90
N PHE A 149 -10.09 9.36 -13.00
CA PHE A 149 -10.93 10.55 -12.77
C PHE A 149 -12.12 10.24 -11.87
N PRO A 150 -11.90 9.74 -10.65
CA PRO A 150 -13.02 9.45 -9.77
C PRO A 150 -13.86 10.71 -9.53
N ALA A 151 -15.18 10.57 -9.55
CA ALA A 151 -16.12 11.67 -9.34
C ALA A 151 -15.86 12.41 -8.01
N ASN A 152 -15.36 11.71 -7.02
CA ASN A 152 -14.83 12.28 -5.79
C ASN A 152 -13.31 12.36 -5.87
N LYS A 153 -12.78 13.52 -6.25
CA LYS A 153 -11.34 13.79 -6.41
C LYS A 153 -10.50 13.59 -5.14
N SER A 154 -11.14 13.42 -4.00
CA SER A 154 -10.46 13.22 -2.71
C SER A 154 -10.06 11.77 -2.47
N ILE A 155 -10.52 10.82 -3.29
CA ILE A 155 -10.34 9.39 -3.06
C ILE A 155 -9.72 8.78 -4.31
N SER A 156 -8.50 8.28 -4.18
CA SER A 156 -7.88 7.44 -5.20
C SER A 156 -8.44 6.02 -5.05
N ASN A 157 -9.31 5.60 -5.94
CA ASN A 157 -9.81 4.24 -5.95
C ASN A 157 -8.73 3.31 -6.52
N HIS A 158 -8.20 2.43 -5.68
CA HIS A 158 -7.27 1.40 -6.13
C HIS A 158 -7.97 0.10 -6.55
N ARG A 159 -9.27 -0.02 -6.26
CA ARG A 159 -10.11 -1.19 -6.57
C ARG A 159 -11.54 -0.81 -6.91
N VAL A 160 -12.14 -1.66 -7.73
CA VAL A 160 -13.53 -1.58 -8.16
C VAL A 160 -14.23 -2.87 -7.76
N LEU A 161 -15.43 -2.79 -7.18
CA LEU A 161 -16.28 -3.94 -6.97
C LEU A 161 -17.08 -4.21 -8.24
N VAL A 162 -17.05 -5.45 -8.72
CA VAL A 162 -17.83 -5.90 -9.87
C VAL A 162 -19.06 -6.65 -9.36
N PHE A 163 -20.23 -6.19 -9.80
CA PHE A 163 -21.52 -6.73 -9.37
C PHE A 163 -22.11 -7.64 -10.45
N GLY A 164 -22.68 -8.75 -10.02
CA GLY A 164 -23.48 -9.62 -10.87
C GLY A 164 -24.90 -9.08 -11.08
N ILE A 165 -25.67 -9.78 -11.90
CA ILE A 165 -27.03 -9.38 -12.30
C ILE A 165 -28.04 -9.35 -11.14
N ARG A 166 -27.75 -10.02 -10.03
CA ARG A 166 -28.58 -10.03 -8.82
C ARG A 166 -28.11 -9.04 -7.76
N GLY A 167 -27.09 -8.22 -8.06
CA GLY A 167 -26.51 -7.27 -7.13
C GLY A 167 -25.48 -7.87 -6.17
N GLU A 168 -25.10 -9.13 -6.38
CA GLU A 168 -24.00 -9.77 -5.65
C GLU A 168 -22.63 -9.24 -6.11
N VAL A 169 -21.68 -9.14 -5.20
CA VAL A 169 -20.28 -8.88 -5.58
C VAL A 169 -19.69 -10.17 -6.14
N VAL A 170 -19.31 -10.16 -7.40
CA VAL A 170 -18.76 -11.33 -8.10
C VAL A 170 -17.26 -11.24 -8.29
N ASN A 171 -16.67 -10.06 -8.22
CA ASN A 171 -15.23 -9.86 -8.35
C ASN A 171 -14.79 -8.49 -7.81
N THR A 172 -13.47 -8.31 -7.65
CA THR A 172 -12.82 -7.00 -7.53
C THR A 172 -11.80 -6.84 -8.64
N LEU A 173 -11.72 -5.64 -9.18
CA LEU A 173 -10.74 -5.26 -10.19
C LEU A 173 -9.80 -4.21 -9.60
N SER A 174 -8.49 -4.51 -9.62
CA SER A 174 -7.45 -3.58 -9.17
C SER A 174 -6.68 -2.99 -10.35
N GLN A 175 -5.96 -1.89 -10.10
CA GLN A 175 -5.01 -1.35 -11.07
C GLN A 175 -3.95 -2.38 -11.49
N SER A 176 -3.53 -3.26 -10.58
CA SER A 176 -2.57 -4.34 -10.88
C SER A 176 -3.15 -5.36 -11.85
N ASP A 177 -4.46 -5.65 -11.76
CA ASP A 177 -5.13 -6.59 -12.68
C ASP A 177 -5.22 -6.00 -14.08
N ILE A 178 -5.54 -4.72 -14.18
CA ILE A 178 -5.54 -3.99 -15.45
C ILE A 178 -4.15 -3.98 -16.07
N LEU A 179 -3.12 -3.64 -15.30
CA LEU A 179 -1.75 -3.62 -15.81
C LEU A 179 -1.33 -5.02 -16.32
N ARG A 180 -1.68 -6.07 -15.58
CA ARG A 180 -1.38 -7.46 -15.96
C ARG A 180 -2.09 -7.85 -17.25
N TYR A 181 -3.35 -7.46 -17.38
CA TYR A 181 -4.12 -7.68 -18.62
C TYR A 181 -3.47 -6.96 -19.80
N ILE A 182 -3.18 -5.67 -19.69
CA ILE A 182 -2.52 -4.90 -20.76
C ILE A 182 -1.14 -5.47 -21.10
N TYR A 183 -0.36 -5.86 -20.08
CA TYR A 183 0.95 -6.45 -20.29
C TYR A 183 0.89 -7.77 -21.07
N HIS A 184 -0.18 -8.54 -20.94
CA HIS A 184 -0.39 -9.74 -21.75
C HIS A 184 -0.47 -9.41 -23.24
N PHE A 185 -1.10 -8.29 -23.61
CA PHE A 185 -1.25 -7.81 -24.99
C PHE A 185 -0.19 -6.78 -25.42
N LYS A 186 0.94 -6.72 -24.74
CA LYS A 186 2.01 -5.72 -25.01
C LYS A 186 2.55 -5.74 -26.44
N SER A 187 2.42 -6.87 -27.15
CA SER A 187 2.82 -6.99 -28.56
C SER A 187 2.01 -6.08 -29.49
N GLU A 188 0.75 -5.78 -29.14
CA GLU A 188 -0.15 -4.93 -29.91
C GLU A 188 0.20 -3.45 -29.75
N ILE A 189 0.91 -3.07 -28.68
CA ILE A 189 1.37 -1.71 -28.39
C ILE A 189 2.89 -1.62 -28.39
N LYS A 190 3.56 -2.38 -29.26
CA LYS A 190 5.02 -2.50 -29.30
C LYS A 190 5.74 -1.17 -29.49
N GLU A 191 5.22 -0.28 -30.33
CA GLU A 191 5.80 1.04 -30.57
C GLU A 191 5.86 1.87 -29.28
N LEU A 192 4.80 1.83 -28.48
CA LEU A 192 4.76 2.53 -27.20
C LEU A 192 5.65 1.85 -26.14
N THR A 193 5.60 0.52 -26.07
CA THR A 193 6.38 -0.23 -25.07
C THR A 193 7.89 -0.23 -25.32
N SER A 194 8.34 0.13 -26.54
CA SER A 194 9.77 0.31 -26.85
C SER A 194 10.30 1.71 -26.51
N GLN A 195 9.42 2.69 -26.22
CA GLN A 195 9.84 4.02 -25.79
C GLN A 195 10.40 3.99 -24.36
N THR A 196 11.37 4.84 -24.10
CA THR A 196 12.04 4.93 -22.81
C THR A 196 11.25 5.76 -21.78
N VAL A 197 11.56 5.56 -20.50
CA VAL A 197 11.01 6.36 -19.40
C VAL A 197 11.22 7.86 -19.64
N GLN A 198 12.41 8.23 -20.15
CA GLN A 198 12.76 9.61 -20.44
C GLN A 198 11.95 10.18 -21.61
N GLU A 199 11.83 9.47 -22.71
CA GLU A 199 11.05 9.91 -23.89
C GLU A 199 9.58 10.09 -23.56
N LEU A 200 9.03 9.22 -22.69
CA LEU A 200 7.63 9.29 -22.26
C LEU A 200 7.37 10.31 -21.15
N GLY A 201 8.43 10.83 -20.49
CA GLY A 201 8.27 11.66 -19.31
C GLY A 201 7.47 10.96 -18.22
N LEU A 202 7.68 9.65 -18.04
CA LEU A 202 6.81 8.78 -17.25
C LEU A 202 7.02 8.93 -15.74
N ALA A 203 8.25 9.25 -15.31
CA ALA A 203 8.58 9.35 -13.91
C ALA A 203 8.10 10.67 -13.29
N THR A 204 7.48 10.58 -12.13
CA THR A 204 7.02 11.73 -11.34
C THR A 204 8.09 12.18 -10.37
N SER A 205 8.36 13.47 -10.28
CA SER A 205 9.28 14.11 -9.33
C SER A 205 8.62 15.33 -8.66
N PRO A 206 9.05 15.75 -7.45
CA PRO A 206 10.09 15.14 -6.62
C PRO A 206 9.65 13.83 -5.98
N VAL A 207 10.62 12.95 -5.67
CA VAL A 207 10.37 11.69 -4.96
C VAL A 207 10.25 11.97 -3.47
N SER A 208 9.23 11.41 -2.82
CA SER A 208 9.14 11.40 -1.37
C SER A 208 10.15 10.40 -0.80
N THR A 209 11.05 10.85 0.05
CA THR A 209 12.11 10.05 0.65
C THR A 209 12.08 10.10 2.16
N ILE A 210 12.64 9.07 2.81
CA ILE A 210 12.97 9.04 4.23
C ILE A 210 14.36 8.43 4.42
N PRO A 211 15.23 9.01 5.27
CA PRO A 211 16.48 8.37 5.65
C PRO A 211 16.25 7.03 6.35
N ALA A 212 17.10 6.05 6.05
CA ALA A 212 17.00 4.67 6.53
C ALA A 212 17.06 4.53 8.06
N ASN A 213 17.69 5.48 8.73
CA ASN A 213 17.90 5.52 10.19
C ASN A 213 16.83 6.30 10.97
N ILE A 214 15.79 6.80 10.29
CA ILE A 214 14.63 7.46 10.93
C ILE A 214 13.59 6.39 11.30
N PRO A 215 12.83 6.54 12.41
CA PRO A 215 11.78 5.60 12.80
C PRO A 215 10.75 5.35 11.70
N ALA A 216 10.33 4.09 11.52
CA ALA A 216 9.36 3.72 10.49
C ALA A 216 8.03 4.47 10.63
N ILE A 217 7.57 4.74 11.86
CA ILE A 217 6.35 5.51 12.11
C ILE A 217 6.40 6.91 11.46
N MET A 218 7.58 7.53 11.37
CA MET A 218 7.75 8.82 10.70
C MET A 218 7.59 8.70 9.20
N GLY A 219 7.99 7.56 8.62
CA GLY A 219 7.73 7.23 7.22
C GLY A 219 6.23 7.10 6.94
N PHE A 220 5.52 6.37 7.78
CA PHE A 220 4.06 6.23 7.70
C PHE A 220 3.34 7.58 7.86
N LYS A 221 3.77 8.41 8.82
CA LYS A 221 3.25 9.77 8.98
C LYS A 221 3.51 10.63 7.74
N THR A 222 4.70 10.55 7.17
CA THR A 222 5.04 11.27 5.93
C THR A 222 4.16 10.82 4.77
N MET A 223 3.92 9.50 4.62
CA MET A 223 3.02 8.98 3.59
C MET A 223 1.61 9.54 3.74
N HIS A 224 1.05 9.51 4.95
CA HIS A 224 -0.28 10.06 5.24
C HIS A 224 -0.36 11.55 4.93
N THR A 225 0.60 12.35 5.43
CA THR A 225 0.64 13.81 5.22
C THR A 225 0.77 14.19 3.74
N ARG A 226 1.60 13.46 2.98
CA ARG A 226 1.81 13.71 1.55
C ARG A 226 0.82 12.99 0.64
N ARG A 227 -0.10 12.22 1.20
CA ARG A 227 -1.09 11.41 0.47
C ARG A 227 -0.43 10.50 -0.58
N VAL A 228 0.64 9.82 -0.19
CA VAL A 228 1.34 8.83 -1.02
C VAL A 228 1.33 7.47 -0.34
N SER A 229 1.15 6.40 -1.10
CA SER A 229 1.07 5.04 -0.58
C SER A 229 2.43 4.36 -0.41
N GLY A 230 3.53 5.09 -0.57
CA GLY A 230 4.89 4.62 -0.30
C GLY A 230 5.94 5.65 -0.61
N ILE A 231 7.09 5.51 0.05
CA ILE A 231 8.22 6.42 -0.01
C ILE A 231 9.54 5.64 -0.21
N ALA A 232 10.49 6.30 -0.87
CA ALA A 232 11.82 5.77 -1.04
C ALA A 232 12.60 5.85 0.29
N VAL A 233 13.18 4.73 0.71
CA VAL A 233 14.11 4.71 1.86
C VAL A 233 15.51 4.90 1.31
N VAL A 234 16.19 5.94 1.79
CA VAL A 234 17.52 6.31 1.29
C VAL A 234 18.58 6.18 2.38
N ASP A 235 19.79 5.85 1.97
CA ASP A 235 20.91 5.90 2.87
C ASP A 235 21.11 7.32 3.42
N ALA A 236 21.36 7.44 4.72
CA ALA A 236 21.46 8.72 5.39
C ALA A 236 22.73 9.53 5.04
N GLN A 237 23.77 8.88 4.49
CA GLN A 237 25.06 9.50 4.18
C GLN A 237 25.12 9.96 2.73
N ASP A 238 24.78 9.08 1.78
CA ASP A 238 24.99 9.34 0.36
C ASP A 238 23.68 9.51 -0.44
N GLY A 239 22.53 9.25 0.19
CA GLY A 239 21.22 9.41 -0.44
C GLY A 239 20.84 8.30 -1.42
N ARG A 240 21.60 7.20 -1.50
CA ARG A 240 21.29 6.06 -2.36
C ARG A 240 19.99 5.38 -1.91
N LEU A 241 19.24 4.90 -2.87
CA LEU A 241 18.04 4.11 -2.63
C LEU A 241 18.39 2.74 -2.02
N VAL A 242 17.91 2.49 -0.80
CA VAL A 242 18.19 1.25 -0.05
C VAL A 242 16.93 0.46 0.30
N GLY A 243 15.75 1.05 0.12
CA GLY A 243 14.49 0.39 0.42
C GLY A 243 13.28 1.12 -0.12
N ASN A 244 12.11 0.50 0.05
CA ASN A 244 10.81 1.11 -0.18
C ASN A 244 9.93 0.81 1.02
N LEU A 245 9.42 1.84 1.69
CA LEU A 245 8.38 1.70 2.71
C LEU A 245 7.03 1.97 2.07
N SER A 246 6.06 1.09 2.30
CA SER A 246 4.74 1.13 1.71
C SER A 246 3.65 1.05 2.78
N VAL A 247 2.50 1.66 2.56
CA VAL A 247 1.34 1.49 3.44
C VAL A 247 0.96 0.01 3.60
N SER A 248 1.21 -0.82 2.58
CA SER A 248 0.99 -2.27 2.65
C SER A 248 1.78 -2.98 3.77
N ASP A 249 2.85 -2.37 4.26
CA ASP A 249 3.71 -2.99 5.28
C ASP A 249 3.03 -3.02 6.66
N ILE A 250 1.96 -2.23 6.88
CA ILE A 250 1.16 -2.31 8.11
C ILE A 250 0.38 -3.62 8.24
N ARG A 251 0.13 -4.36 7.14
CA ARG A 251 -0.58 -5.64 7.19
C ARG A 251 0.15 -6.71 8.02
N GLY A 252 1.46 -6.58 8.15
CA GLY A 252 2.27 -7.49 8.95
C GLY A 252 2.33 -7.14 10.44
N LEU A 253 1.63 -6.08 10.88
CA LEU A 253 1.63 -5.70 12.28
C LEU A 253 0.71 -6.61 13.10
N SER A 254 1.18 -6.97 14.29
CA SER A 254 0.40 -7.64 15.33
C SER A 254 0.57 -6.91 16.66
N PRO A 255 -0.29 -7.15 17.66
CA PRO A 255 -0.10 -6.55 18.99
C PRO A 255 1.26 -6.82 19.60
N ALA A 256 1.85 -7.99 19.33
CA ALA A 256 3.14 -8.40 19.87
C ALA A 256 4.32 -7.59 19.32
N ILE A 257 4.21 -7.08 18.09
CA ILE A 257 5.29 -6.39 17.40
C ILE A 257 4.98 -4.92 17.08
N PHE A 258 3.89 -4.37 17.63
CA PHE A 258 3.44 -3.02 17.30
C PHE A 258 4.51 -1.95 17.59
N GLY A 259 5.27 -2.12 18.66
CA GLY A 259 6.40 -1.25 19.01
C GLY A 259 7.50 -1.17 17.95
N CYS A 260 7.58 -2.14 17.00
CA CYS A 260 8.59 -2.12 15.93
C CYS A 260 8.49 -0.88 15.02
N LEU A 261 7.36 -0.18 15.02
CA LEU A 261 7.18 1.11 14.32
C LEU A 261 8.15 2.19 14.80
N ALA A 262 8.72 2.06 16.02
CA ALA A 262 9.77 2.94 16.54
C ALA A 262 11.17 2.64 16.01
N MET A 263 11.37 1.48 15.37
CA MET A 263 12.69 1.08 14.85
C MET A 263 13.09 1.93 13.64
N PRO A 264 14.41 2.10 13.38
CA PRO A 264 14.89 2.65 12.11
C PRO A 264 14.19 1.99 10.92
N THR A 265 13.79 2.78 9.92
CA THR A 265 12.99 2.28 8.79
C THR A 265 13.61 1.08 8.10
N ILE A 266 14.95 1.06 7.94
CA ILE A 266 15.63 -0.07 7.31
C ILE A 266 15.57 -1.33 8.20
N GLU A 267 15.63 -1.18 9.50
CA GLU A 267 15.49 -2.30 10.44
C GLU A 267 14.05 -2.84 10.46
N PHE A 268 13.06 -1.93 10.44
CA PHE A 268 11.66 -2.30 10.30
C PHE A 268 11.44 -3.14 9.04
N LEU A 269 11.92 -2.71 7.88
CA LEU A 269 11.79 -3.44 6.61
C LEU A 269 12.51 -4.79 6.61
N ASN A 270 13.69 -4.87 7.25
CA ASN A 270 14.50 -6.07 7.22
C ASN A 270 14.14 -7.12 8.26
N ARG A 271 13.58 -6.74 9.38
CA ARG A 271 13.46 -7.62 10.57
C ARG A 271 12.07 -7.64 11.19
N ALA A 272 11.39 -6.52 11.23
CA ALA A 272 10.17 -6.39 12.02
C ALA A 272 9.06 -7.35 11.56
N LEU A 273 8.97 -7.63 10.27
CA LEU A 273 7.92 -8.48 9.71
C LEU A 273 8.33 -9.95 9.56
N ASN A 274 9.57 -10.31 9.96
CA ASN A 274 10.11 -11.67 9.76
C ASN A 274 10.60 -12.37 11.03
N ASP A 275 10.68 -11.66 12.17
CA ASP A 275 11.21 -12.23 13.41
C ASP A 275 10.46 -11.69 14.65
N GLU A 276 9.28 -12.25 14.88
CA GLU A 276 8.41 -11.90 16.01
C GLU A 276 9.08 -12.19 17.37
N ALA A 277 9.86 -13.27 17.47
CA ALA A 277 10.55 -13.64 18.70
C ALA A 277 11.63 -12.62 19.09
N LEU A 278 12.38 -12.11 18.11
CA LEU A 278 13.41 -11.10 18.35
C LEU A 278 12.79 -9.76 18.78
N LEU A 279 11.68 -9.38 18.16
CA LEU A 279 10.95 -8.17 18.53
C LEU A 279 10.36 -8.26 19.93
N HIS A 280 9.80 -9.42 20.27
CA HIS A 280 9.27 -9.68 21.61
C HIS A 280 10.38 -9.58 22.67
N ALA A 281 11.56 -10.16 22.40
CA ALA A 281 12.72 -10.07 23.27
C ALA A 281 13.20 -8.60 23.44
N ARG A 282 13.19 -7.81 22.38
CA ARG A 282 13.58 -6.38 22.43
C ARG A 282 12.57 -5.54 23.23
N LEU A 283 11.27 -5.78 23.05
CA LEU A 283 10.22 -5.13 23.84
C LEU A 283 10.34 -5.49 25.33
N GLN A 284 10.66 -6.75 25.65
CA GLN A 284 10.86 -7.18 27.02
C GLN A 284 12.10 -6.50 27.62
N ALA A 285 13.22 -6.45 26.90
CA ALA A 285 14.42 -5.74 27.33
C ALA A 285 14.18 -4.26 27.62
N ALA A 286 13.39 -3.58 26.73
CA ALA A 286 13.03 -2.19 26.93
C ALA A 286 12.16 -1.97 28.19
N LYS A 287 11.25 -2.91 28.51
CA LYS A 287 10.48 -2.90 29.76
C LYS A 287 11.37 -3.09 30.97
N ASP A 288 12.32 -4.02 30.93
CA ASP A 288 13.26 -4.30 32.00
C ASP A 288 14.17 -3.09 32.29
N GLU A 289 14.64 -2.38 31.25
CA GLU A 289 15.38 -1.13 31.42
C GLU A 289 14.54 -0.03 32.07
N SER A 290 13.25 0.08 31.73
CA SER A 290 12.34 1.09 32.33
C SER A 290 12.11 0.84 33.82
N ILE A 291 12.28 -0.41 34.30
CA ILE A 291 12.17 -0.82 35.71
C ILE A 291 13.50 -0.59 36.46
N GLY A 292 14.55 -0.12 35.80
CA GLY A 292 15.83 0.20 36.42
C GLY A 292 16.89 -0.92 36.36
N ALA A 293 16.69 -1.94 35.54
CA ALA A 293 17.72 -2.95 35.25
C ALA A 293 18.80 -2.34 34.35
N LYS A 294 20.01 -2.17 34.87
CA LYS A 294 21.19 -1.79 34.10
C LYS A 294 21.62 -2.95 33.23
N LEU A 295 21.23 -2.95 31.95
CA LEU A 295 21.84 -3.82 30.94
C LEU A 295 23.20 -3.25 30.55
N SER A 296 24.25 -4.08 30.69
CA SER A 296 25.61 -3.77 30.22
C SER A 296 25.62 -3.51 28.71
N PRO A 297 26.47 -2.59 28.22
CA PRO A 297 26.59 -2.26 26.80
C PRO A 297 27.07 -3.40 25.89
N SER A 298 27.29 -4.58 26.44
CA SER A 298 27.82 -5.77 25.75
C SER A 298 26.77 -6.78 25.30
N SER A 299 25.50 -6.39 25.18
CA SER A 299 24.55 -7.24 24.46
C SER A 299 25.00 -7.39 23.01
N PRO A 300 25.12 -8.63 22.48
CA PRO A 300 25.67 -8.83 21.16
C PRO A 300 24.84 -8.05 20.14
N GLY A 301 25.52 -7.13 19.48
CA GLY A 301 24.94 -6.44 18.34
C GLY A 301 24.35 -7.50 17.41
N LEU A 302 23.15 -7.22 16.90
CA LEU A 302 22.29 -8.06 16.04
C LEU A 302 22.98 -8.65 14.79
N ALA A 303 24.22 -9.11 14.88
CA ALA A 303 25.06 -9.54 13.77
C ALA A 303 25.11 -11.04 13.51
N ALA A 304 24.29 -11.89 14.09
CA ALA A 304 24.36 -13.31 13.76
C ALA A 304 23.04 -14.06 14.02
N THR A 305 22.13 -14.03 13.08
CA THR A 305 21.28 -15.19 12.80
C THR A 305 21.21 -15.38 11.29
N SER A 306 22.26 -16.02 10.77
CA SER A 306 22.29 -16.63 9.45
C SER A 306 21.36 -17.83 9.43
N GLY A 307 20.29 -17.81 8.64
CA GLY A 307 19.53 -19.02 8.38
C GLY A 307 18.12 -18.87 7.83
N LEU A 308 17.44 -17.74 8.01
CA LEU A 308 16.14 -17.53 7.37
C LEU A 308 16.31 -16.64 6.13
N SER A 309 15.77 -17.13 5.02
CA SER A 309 15.76 -16.46 3.73
C SER A 309 15.28 -15.01 3.89
N ARG A 310 16.18 -14.07 3.92
CA ARG A 310 15.94 -12.64 3.94
C ARG A 310 15.21 -12.26 2.67
N LYS A 311 13.92 -12.05 2.72
CA LYS A 311 13.24 -11.21 1.74
C LYS A 311 13.56 -9.74 2.02
N THR A 312 14.82 -9.38 1.92
CA THR A 312 15.18 -8.00 1.61
C THR A 312 14.76 -7.81 0.17
N VAL A 313 13.56 -7.33 -0.04
CA VAL A 313 13.15 -6.94 -1.39
C VAL A 313 13.92 -5.67 -1.69
N ALA A 314 15.07 -5.84 -2.37
CA ALA A 314 15.80 -4.70 -2.91
C ALA A 314 14.79 -3.85 -3.70
N PRO A 315 14.80 -2.52 -3.54
CA PRO A 315 13.88 -1.66 -4.27
C PRO A 315 14.10 -1.84 -5.76
N ILE A 316 13.00 -1.97 -6.51
CA ILE A 316 13.08 -2.08 -7.97
C ILE A 316 13.40 -0.71 -8.54
N MET A 317 14.48 -0.65 -9.32
CA MET A 317 15.03 0.57 -9.90
C MET A 317 14.97 0.52 -11.42
N CYS A 318 14.93 1.69 -12.03
CA CYS A 318 15.11 1.89 -13.46
C CYS A 318 15.94 3.15 -13.72
N THR A 319 16.36 3.35 -14.97
CA THR A 319 17.00 4.56 -15.44
C THR A 319 16.14 5.27 -16.48
N GLY A 320 16.53 6.44 -16.92
CA GLY A 320 15.84 7.15 -18.01
C GLY A 320 15.77 6.35 -19.31
N SER A 321 16.77 5.47 -19.56
CA SER A 321 16.85 4.61 -20.77
C SER A 321 16.06 3.30 -20.66
N THR A 322 15.49 2.97 -19.50
CA THR A 322 14.63 1.79 -19.32
C THR A 322 13.36 1.98 -20.16
N THR A 323 12.94 0.94 -20.88
CA THR A 323 11.73 1.01 -21.72
C THR A 323 10.45 0.82 -20.91
N LEU A 324 9.32 1.33 -21.43
CA LEU A 324 8.01 1.11 -20.82
C LEU A 324 7.69 -0.39 -20.68
N GLY A 325 8.05 -1.20 -21.68
CA GLY A 325 7.86 -2.65 -21.63
C GLY A 325 8.62 -3.31 -20.46
N GLU A 326 9.82 -2.83 -20.15
CA GLU A 326 10.60 -3.30 -19.00
C GLU A 326 9.99 -2.80 -17.68
N VAL A 327 9.53 -1.57 -17.60
CA VAL A 327 8.80 -1.04 -16.44
C VAL A 327 7.56 -1.89 -16.15
N MET A 328 6.72 -2.14 -17.17
CA MET A 328 5.52 -2.97 -17.03
C MET A 328 5.87 -4.39 -16.59
N ARG A 329 6.90 -4.99 -17.20
CA ARG A 329 7.39 -6.31 -16.82
C ARG A 329 7.77 -6.35 -15.33
N ASN A 330 8.56 -5.39 -14.87
CA ASN A 330 9.04 -5.34 -13.50
C ASN A 330 7.89 -5.16 -12.49
N LEU A 331 6.92 -4.26 -12.78
CA LEU A 331 5.74 -4.07 -11.95
C LEU A 331 4.93 -5.38 -11.83
N VAL A 332 4.72 -6.09 -12.94
CA VAL A 332 3.92 -7.32 -12.99
C VAL A 332 4.66 -8.50 -12.34
N GLN A 333 5.92 -8.75 -12.72
CA GLN A 333 6.67 -9.93 -12.27
C GLN A 333 7.05 -9.85 -10.79
N HIS A 334 7.46 -8.67 -10.31
CA HIS A 334 7.83 -8.48 -8.91
C HIS A 334 6.63 -8.16 -8.03
N LYS A 335 5.42 -8.01 -8.61
CA LYS A 335 4.17 -7.66 -7.89
C LYS A 335 4.34 -6.40 -7.03
N VAL A 336 5.04 -5.40 -7.54
CA VAL A 336 5.22 -4.10 -6.89
C VAL A 336 4.34 -3.03 -7.52
N HIS A 337 3.98 -2.01 -6.74
CA HIS A 337 3.09 -0.94 -7.20
C HIS A 337 3.86 0.27 -7.72
N ARG A 338 5.21 0.29 -7.56
CA ARG A 338 6.08 1.39 -7.99
C ARG A 338 7.49 0.92 -8.27
N ILE A 339 8.16 1.70 -9.11
CA ILE A 339 9.58 1.57 -9.46
C ILE A 339 10.20 2.95 -9.31
N TYR A 340 11.44 3.01 -8.84
CA TYR A 340 12.15 4.28 -8.71
C TYR A 340 13.12 4.47 -9.87
N GLN A 341 13.02 5.64 -10.52
CA GLN A 341 14.06 6.08 -11.42
C GLN A 341 15.22 6.64 -10.59
N VAL A 342 16.43 6.17 -10.87
CA VAL A 342 17.64 6.58 -10.15
C VAL A 342 18.65 7.24 -11.09
N ASP A 343 19.52 8.09 -10.50
CA ASP A 343 20.69 8.65 -11.16
C ASP A 343 21.86 7.65 -11.16
N GLU A 344 23.03 8.09 -11.68
CA GLU A 344 24.27 7.32 -11.73
C GLU A 344 24.85 6.96 -10.35
N HIS A 345 24.42 7.68 -9.30
CA HIS A 345 24.79 7.44 -7.90
C HIS A 345 23.72 6.61 -7.16
N LEU A 346 22.75 6.02 -7.88
CA LEU A 346 21.60 5.27 -7.35
C LEU A 346 20.69 6.09 -6.44
N ARG A 347 20.66 7.41 -6.57
CA ARG A 347 19.75 8.30 -5.84
C ARG A 347 18.40 8.36 -6.54
N PRO A 348 17.29 8.28 -5.83
CA PRO A 348 15.97 8.32 -6.44
C PRO A 348 15.65 9.74 -6.95
N ILE A 349 15.48 9.87 -8.28
CA ILE A 349 15.16 11.12 -8.96
C ILE A 349 13.74 11.16 -9.51
N GLY A 350 13.08 10.01 -9.59
CA GLY A 350 11.70 9.90 -10.05
C GLY A 350 11.04 8.63 -9.52
N VAL A 351 9.71 8.60 -9.54
CA VAL A 351 8.92 7.41 -9.20
C VAL A 351 7.90 7.15 -10.31
N ILE A 352 7.75 5.88 -10.66
CA ILE A 352 6.77 5.39 -11.64
C ILE A 352 5.84 4.44 -10.90
N THR A 353 4.56 4.77 -10.88
CA THR A 353 3.51 3.94 -10.27
C THR A 353 2.68 3.23 -11.33
N ILE A 354 1.92 2.21 -10.93
CA ILE A 354 0.94 1.57 -11.82
C ILE A 354 -0.04 2.61 -12.37
N THR A 355 -0.46 3.57 -11.56
CA THR A 355 -1.34 4.68 -11.98
C THR A 355 -0.72 5.49 -13.10
N ASN A 356 0.58 5.83 -13.05
CA ASN A 356 1.27 6.54 -14.12
C ASN A 356 1.24 5.75 -15.45
N VAL A 357 1.47 4.44 -15.36
CA VAL A 357 1.45 3.56 -16.54
C VAL A 357 0.03 3.49 -17.13
N ILE A 358 -0.99 3.25 -16.30
CA ILE A 358 -2.39 3.19 -16.75
C ILE A 358 -2.81 4.54 -17.36
N TRP A 359 -2.44 5.66 -16.73
CA TRP A 359 -2.74 7.00 -17.24
C TRP A 359 -2.12 7.23 -18.63
N LEU A 360 -0.85 6.85 -18.80
CA LEU A 360 -0.16 6.94 -20.09
C LEU A 360 -0.88 6.11 -21.16
N LEU A 361 -1.22 4.87 -20.86
CA LEU A 361 -1.88 3.96 -21.78
C LEU A 361 -3.29 4.46 -22.16
N ALA A 362 -4.09 4.88 -21.19
CA ALA A 362 -5.42 5.42 -21.41
C ALA A 362 -5.38 6.74 -22.20
N GLY A 363 -4.43 7.64 -21.91
CA GLY A 363 -4.36 8.98 -22.49
C GLY A 363 -3.82 9.01 -23.90
N LYS A 364 -2.89 8.13 -24.28
CA LYS A 364 -2.16 8.22 -25.56
C LYS A 364 -2.60 7.23 -26.62
N GLU A 365 -2.77 5.96 -26.29
CA GLU A 365 -2.96 4.92 -27.31
C GLU A 365 -4.35 4.26 -27.25
N TRP A 366 -4.86 3.96 -26.08
CA TRP A 366 -6.13 3.24 -25.96
C TRP A 366 -7.32 4.01 -26.52
N ARG A 367 -7.32 5.34 -26.39
CA ARG A 367 -8.40 6.18 -26.92
C ARG A 367 -8.44 6.22 -28.47
N LYS A 368 -7.31 5.94 -29.10
CA LYS A 368 -7.25 5.83 -30.58
C LYS A 368 -7.86 4.54 -31.09
N LEU A 369 -7.93 3.49 -30.24
CA LEU A 369 -8.43 2.17 -30.61
C LEU A 369 -9.94 2.01 -30.43
N VAL A 370 -10.62 2.97 -29.77
CA VAL A 370 -12.08 2.93 -29.57
C VAL A 370 -12.75 3.93 -30.49
N PRO A 371 -13.40 3.50 -31.60
CA PRO A 371 -14.14 4.40 -32.47
C PRO A 371 -15.30 5.07 -31.73
N GLY A 372 -15.33 6.42 -31.73
CA GLY A 372 -16.46 7.20 -31.21
C GLY A 372 -16.32 7.69 -29.76
N TYR A 373 -15.15 7.57 -29.13
CA TYR A 373 -14.88 8.16 -27.82
C TYR A 373 -14.39 9.60 -27.97
N ASP A 374 -15.27 10.58 -27.77
CA ASP A 374 -14.90 12.01 -27.72
C ASP A 374 -14.15 12.29 -26.41
N THR A 375 -12.89 12.64 -26.52
CA THR A 375 -11.98 12.84 -25.39
C THR A 375 -12.27 14.12 -24.62
N PRO A 376 -12.56 14.08 -23.31
CA PRO A 376 -12.28 15.22 -22.45
C PRO A 376 -10.76 15.44 -22.42
N THR A 377 -10.33 16.66 -22.69
CA THR A 377 -8.90 17.03 -22.62
C THR A 377 -8.36 16.68 -21.22
N PRO A 378 -7.28 15.89 -21.09
CA PRO A 378 -6.76 15.54 -19.79
C PRO A 378 -6.25 16.81 -19.10
N MET A 379 -6.85 17.15 -17.96
CA MET A 379 -6.22 18.11 -17.06
C MET A 379 -4.92 17.46 -16.58
N ARG A 380 -3.79 18.06 -16.96
CA ARG A 380 -2.52 17.74 -16.30
C ARG A 380 -2.73 17.90 -14.79
N PRO A 381 -2.29 16.96 -13.94
CA PRO A 381 -2.22 17.24 -12.51
C PRO A 381 -1.40 18.52 -12.38
N ASP A 382 -2.00 19.57 -11.77
CA ASP A 382 -1.31 20.84 -11.52
C ASP A 382 -0.05 20.55 -10.69
N VAL A 383 1.11 20.64 -11.34
CA VAL A 383 2.44 20.46 -10.73
C VAL A 383 2.83 21.72 -9.93
N ASN A 384 1.95 22.71 -9.82
CA ASN A 384 2.17 23.95 -9.10
C ASN A 384 1.30 24.04 -7.84
N MET A 385 1.65 23.26 -6.79
CA MET A 385 1.45 23.74 -5.43
C MET A 385 2.81 24.21 -4.90
N SER A 386 3.09 25.49 -5.11
CA SER A 386 4.11 26.23 -4.37
C SER A 386 3.85 26.08 -2.87
N PRO A 387 4.88 25.90 -2.02
CA PRO A 387 4.70 25.90 -0.60
C PRO A 387 4.18 27.29 -0.17
N ALA A 388 3.01 27.34 0.46
CA ALA A 388 2.57 28.53 1.15
C ALA A 388 3.56 28.79 2.31
N VAL A 389 4.35 29.85 2.14
CA VAL A 389 5.12 30.50 3.20
C VAL A 389 4.14 31.34 4.00
N SER A 390 3.93 30.98 5.23
CA SER A 390 3.78 31.84 6.43
C SER A 390 3.35 31.02 7.62
#